data_dc5be3247999b5476603d3db01e9e943
#
_entry.id   dc5be3247999b5476603d3db01e9e943
#
_cell.length_a   1.000
_cell.length_b   1.000
_cell.length_c   1.000
_cell.angle_alpha   90.00
_cell.angle_beta   90.00
_cell.angle_gamma   90.00
#
_symmetry.space_group_name_H-M   'P 1'
#
loop_
_entity.id
_entity.type
_entity.pdbx_description
1 polymer ?
#
loop_
_entity_poly.entity_id
_entity_poly.type
_entity_poly.pdbx_seq_one_letter_code
_entity_poly.pdbx_strand_id
1 'polypeptide(L)'
;MKSFIYILLTSLTFLVVGCQNESEEIRLINQAERLFDAYPDSVITTLDSIPLPEEMNPRLIARWCMLYARAADKIEDEMPYTNQLEIALKYYQKKKMREEEAEIGLYLGRSYVEDKEYEKAMRAYSDALEVALAIKNYNRAGYICSYMGDLYELDDRYVLAAKKYKESGRYFRLAGNMKSYVRSFVNEGRSYMDVDSNYLALTILKRAEVIIDSLRVDEVRNYVYNLSLIHIS
;
A
#
# COMPACT_ATOMS: atom_id res chain seq x y z
N MET A 1 30.64 41.03 43.40
CA MET A 1 30.28 41.30 42.00
C MET A 1 30.95 40.36 41.00
N LYS A 2 32.25 40.10 41.09
CA LYS A 2 32.95 39.17 40.14
C LYS A 2 32.44 37.73 40.19
N SER A 3 32.12 37.17 41.38
CA SER A 3 31.58 35.80 41.52
C SER A 3 30.16 35.62 40.92
N PHE A 4 29.33 36.64 40.93
CA PHE A 4 27.99 36.59 40.35
C PHE A 4 28.02 36.55 38.84
N ILE A 5 29.00 37.21 38.22
CA ILE A 5 29.19 37.21 36.76
C ILE A 5 29.67 35.84 36.27
N TYR A 6 30.49 35.14 37.01
CA TYR A 6 30.93 33.77 36.66
C TYR A 6 29.81 32.74 36.77
N ILE A 7 28.92 32.85 37.75
CA ILE A 7 27.73 31.99 37.86
C ILE A 7 26.74 32.27 36.72
N LEU A 8 26.59 33.51 36.33
CA LEU A 8 25.71 33.88 35.20
C LEU A 8 26.30 33.42 33.86
N LEU A 9 27.62 33.50 33.65
CA LEU A 9 28.27 33.00 32.43
C LEU A 9 28.23 31.45 32.33
N THR A 10 28.40 30.73 33.45
CA THR A 10 28.33 29.25 33.45
C THR A 10 26.91 28.75 33.27
N SER A 11 25.89 29.48 33.74
CA SER A 11 24.48 29.12 33.45
C SER A 11 24.07 29.37 32.01
N LEU A 12 24.66 30.35 31.33
CA LEU A 12 24.38 30.66 29.93
C LEU A 12 25.02 29.66 28.97
N THR A 13 26.15 29.03 29.36
CA THR A 13 26.76 27.98 28.52
C THR A 13 26.02 26.65 28.56
N PHE A 14 25.22 26.37 29.61
CA PHE A 14 24.35 25.19 29.66
C PHE A 14 23.07 25.29 28.83
N LEU A 15 22.65 26.49 28.40
CA LEU A 15 21.48 26.72 27.59
C LEU A 15 21.72 26.53 26.06
N VAL A 16 22.95 26.41 25.62
CA VAL A 16 23.31 26.30 24.19
C VAL A 16 23.59 24.84 23.77
N VAL A 17 23.62 23.87 24.67
CA VAL A 17 23.85 22.44 24.40
C VAL A 17 22.53 21.69 24.17
N GLY A 18 21.43 22.38 24.01
CA GLY A 18 20.10 21.80 23.72
C GLY A 18 19.76 21.66 22.22
N CYS A 19 20.71 21.78 21.30
CA CYS A 19 20.53 21.19 19.98
C CYS A 19 20.63 19.69 20.14
N GLN A 20 19.50 19.00 20.34
CA GLN A 20 19.44 17.57 20.08
C GLN A 20 19.94 17.38 18.65
N ASN A 21 21.13 16.82 18.48
CA ASN A 21 21.55 16.29 17.20
C ASN A 21 20.49 15.27 16.83
N GLU A 22 19.64 15.63 15.87
CA GLU A 22 18.68 14.70 15.28
C GLU A 22 19.48 13.49 14.81
N SER A 23 19.06 12.27 15.19
CA SER A 23 19.81 11.08 14.76
C SER A 23 19.81 11.02 13.23
N GLU A 24 20.84 10.43 12.66
CA GLU A 24 21.02 10.34 11.20
C GLU A 24 19.81 9.66 10.56
N GLU A 25 19.25 8.63 11.21
CA GLU A 25 18.06 7.91 10.74
C GLU A 25 16.84 8.82 10.68
N ILE A 26 16.62 9.64 11.70
CA ILE A 26 15.50 10.59 11.73
C ILE A 26 15.67 11.63 10.61
N ARG A 27 16.87 12.14 10.41
CA ARG A 27 17.19 13.10 9.35
C ARG A 27 16.87 12.51 7.95
N LEU A 28 17.30 11.26 7.70
CA LEU A 28 17.07 10.56 6.44
C LEU A 28 15.58 10.25 6.21
N ILE A 29 14.86 9.78 7.23
CA ILE A 29 13.40 9.56 7.15
C ILE A 29 12.68 10.89 6.86
N ASN A 30 13.03 11.98 7.53
CA ASN A 30 12.45 13.30 7.27
C ASN A 30 12.80 13.82 5.86
N GLN A 31 13.97 13.48 5.33
CA GLN A 31 14.34 13.79 3.95
C GLN A 31 13.48 12.98 2.96
N ALA A 32 13.33 11.68 3.18
CA ALA A 32 12.48 10.81 2.37
C ALA A 32 11.02 11.28 2.34
N GLU A 33 10.46 11.69 3.49
CA GLU A 33 9.11 12.27 3.54
C GLU A 33 8.94 13.50 2.63
N ARG A 34 9.94 14.37 2.56
CA ARG A 34 9.89 15.57 1.69
C ARG A 34 9.98 15.23 0.20
N LEU A 35 10.60 14.10 -0.14
CA LEU A 35 10.78 13.66 -1.55
C LEU A 35 9.58 12.88 -2.07
N PHE A 36 8.70 12.38 -1.20
CA PHE A 36 7.71 11.36 -1.50
C PHE A 36 6.80 11.69 -2.69
N ASP A 37 6.31 12.93 -2.79
CA ASP A 37 5.34 13.29 -3.83
C ASP A 37 5.98 13.44 -5.20
N ALA A 38 7.19 13.99 -5.26
CA ALA A 38 7.86 14.34 -6.51
C ALA A 38 8.83 13.27 -7.02
N TYR A 39 9.48 12.53 -6.10
CA TYR A 39 10.59 11.64 -6.41
C TYR A 39 10.53 10.33 -5.62
N PRO A 40 9.57 9.41 -5.89
CA PRO A 40 9.41 8.17 -5.13
C PRO A 40 10.65 7.26 -5.20
N ASP A 41 11.34 7.17 -6.34
CA ASP A 41 12.62 6.43 -6.46
C ASP A 41 13.69 6.95 -5.49
N SER A 42 13.76 8.29 -5.35
CA SER A 42 14.71 8.93 -4.41
C SER A 42 14.33 8.67 -2.95
N VAL A 43 13.06 8.41 -2.66
CA VAL A 43 12.61 7.97 -1.32
C VAL A 43 13.25 6.64 -0.98
N ILE A 44 13.13 5.65 -1.85
CA ILE A 44 13.71 4.31 -1.65
C ILE A 44 15.22 4.43 -1.45
N THR A 45 15.93 5.08 -2.40
CA THR A 45 17.38 5.28 -2.31
C THR A 45 17.81 5.96 -1.01
N THR A 46 17.03 6.95 -0.53
CA THR A 46 17.32 7.64 0.74
C THR A 46 17.11 6.71 1.94
N LEU A 47 16.06 5.90 1.93
CA LEU A 47 15.75 4.97 3.01
C LEU A 47 16.73 3.79 3.06
N ASP A 48 17.23 3.32 1.91
CA ASP A 48 18.25 2.26 1.79
C ASP A 48 19.62 2.70 2.31
N SER A 49 19.87 4.00 2.40
CA SER A 49 21.11 4.52 3.01
C SER A 49 21.12 4.41 4.53
N ILE A 50 20.00 4.05 5.18
CA ILE A 50 19.92 3.81 6.61
C ILE A 50 20.50 2.41 6.91
N PRO A 51 21.61 2.30 7.64
CA PRO A 51 22.17 1.00 7.99
C PRO A 51 21.31 0.33 9.05
N LEU A 52 21.10 -0.99 8.90
CA LEU A 52 20.43 -1.84 9.88
C LEU A 52 19.10 -1.25 10.39
N PRO A 53 18.11 -1.02 9.51
CA PRO A 53 16.82 -0.42 9.93
C PRO A 53 16.13 -1.19 11.06
N GLU A 54 16.38 -2.51 11.18
CA GLU A 54 15.88 -3.38 12.24
C GLU A 54 16.39 -3.03 13.64
N GLU A 55 17.49 -2.32 13.76
CA GLU A 55 18.03 -1.83 15.04
C GLU A 55 17.36 -0.54 15.52
N MET A 56 16.61 0.13 14.64
CA MET A 56 15.85 1.31 15.01
C MET A 56 14.76 0.98 16.04
N ASN A 57 14.33 1.99 16.80
CA ASN A 57 13.18 1.80 17.65
C ASN A 57 11.89 1.55 16.81
N PRO A 58 10.86 0.84 17.36
CA PRO A 58 9.68 0.45 16.61
C PRO A 58 8.91 1.60 15.94
N ARG A 59 8.99 2.81 16.48
CA ARG A 59 8.36 4.01 15.88
C ARG A 59 9.06 4.41 14.58
N LEU A 60 10.40 4.37 14.57
CA LEU A 60 11.17 4.73 13.37
C LEU A 60 11.05 3.65 12.30
N ILE A 61 11.10 2.36 12.70
CA ILE A 61 10.83 1.24 11.78
C ILE A 61 9.45 1.40 11.13
N ALA A 62 8.42 1.71 11.91
CA ALA A 62 7.07 1.89 11.38
C ALA A 62 6.97 3.03 10.36
N ARG A 63 7.65 4.18 10.62
CA ARG A 63 7.72 5.29 9.66
C ARG A 63 8.49 4.91 8.40
N TRP A 64 9.63 4.26 8.58
CA TRP A 64 10.48 3.78 7.49
C TRP A 64 9.70 2.81 6.58
N CYS A 65 9.09 1.76 7.15
CA CYS A 65 8.27 0.79 6.42
C CYS A 65 7.12 1.46 5.64
N MET A 66 6.41 2.40 6.28
CA MET A 66 5.28 3.07 5.64
C MET A 66 5.72 3.91 4.44
N LEU A 67 6.80 4.65 4.56
CA LEU A 67 7.34 5.46 3.47
C LEU A 67 7.89 4.59 2.34
N TYR A 68 8.68 3.58 2.70
CA TYR A 68 9.25 2.65 1.74
C TYR A 68 8.16 1.94 0.95
N ALA A 69 7.21 1.29 1.64
CA ALA A 69 6.14 0.55 0.99
C ALA A 69 5.25 1.43 0.11
N ARG A 70 4.95 2.65 0.54
CA ARG A 70 4.20 3.61 -0.29
C ARG A 70 4.98 4.04 -1.54
N ALA A 71 6.28 4.24 -1.43
CA ALA A 71 7.13 4.59 -2.57
C ALA A 71 7.24 3.41 -3.54
N ALA A 72 7.51 2.21 -3.03
CA ALA A 72 7.56 0.97 -3.79
C ALA A 72 6.23 0.69 -4.53
N ASP A 73 5.09 0.90 -3.85
CA ASP A 73 3.77 0.76 -4.48
C ASP A 73 3.55 1.74 -5.65
N LYS A 74 4.11 2.96 -5.55
CA LYS A 74 4.02 3.98 -6.62
C LYS A 74 4.83 3.65 -7.87
N ILE A 75 5.96 2.97 -7.72
CA ILE A 75 6.89 2.65 -8.82
C ILE A 75 6.90 1.16 -9.18
N GLU A 76 5.99 0.38 -8.59
CA GLU A 76 5.87 -1.06 -8.81
C GLU A 76 7.16 -1.84 -8.45
N ASP A 77 7.82 -1.46 -7.34
CA ASP A 77 9.04 -2.07 -6.81
C ASP A 77 8.73 -3.05 -5.66
N GLU A 78 9.75 -3.76 -5.18
CA GLU A 78 9.67 -4.74 -4.10
C GLU A 78 9.29 -4.09 -2.75
N MET A 79 8.54 -4.84 -1.95
CA MET A 79 8.13 -4.39 -0.61
C MET A 79 9.29 -4.46 0.39
N PRO A 80 9.23 -3.70 1.50
CA PRO A 80 10.12 -3.92 2.64
C PRO A 80 10.06 -5.37 3.13
N TYR A 81 11.14 -5.83 3.77
CA TYR A 81 11.19 -7.18 4.31
C TYR A 81 10.07 -7.45 5.32
N THR A 82 9.55 -8.67 5.27
CA THR A 82 8.41 -9.14 6.05
C THR A 82 8.58 -8.90 7.56
N ASN A 83 9.78 -9.16 8.13
CA ASN A 83 10.06 -8.94 9.55
C ASN A 83 9.93 -7.47 9.96
N GLN A 84 10.34 -6.55 9.13
CA GLN A 84 10.24 -5.10 9.37
C GLN A 84 8.78 -4.64 9.33
N LEU A 85 8.01 -5.13 8.35
CA LEU A 85 6.58 -4.87 8.24
C LEU A 85 5.78 -5.44 9.42
N GLU A 86 6.15 -6.62 9.93
CA GLU A 86 5.56 -7.19 11.16
C GLU A 86 5.80 -6.30 12.39
N ILE A 87 7.02 -5.73 12.53
CA ILE A 87 7.33 -4.78 13.62
C ILE A 87 6.47 -3.51 13.47
N ALA A 88 6.37 -2.99 12.24
CA ALA A 88 5.54 -1.82 11.94
C ALA A 88 4.07 -2.07 12.26
N LEU A 89 3.53 -3.22 11.85
CA LEU A 89 2.14 -3.60 12.14
C LEU A 89 1.87 -3.66 13.65
N LYS A 90 2.74 -4.35 14.41
CA LYS A 90 2.62 -4.42 15.88
C LYS A 90 2.67 -3.03 16.54
N TYR A 91 3.50 -2.13 16.00
CA TYR A 91 3.56 -0.75 16.50
C TYR A 91 2.23 -0.03 16.28
N TYR A 92 1.66 -0.04 15.07
CA TYR A 92 0.41 0.64 14.75
C TYR A 92 -0.78 0.04 15.52
N GLN A 93 -0.85 -1.28 15.66
CA GLN A 93 -1.83 -1.98 16.50
C GLN A 93 -1.77 -1.51 17.96
N LYS A 94 -0.58 -1.50 18.56
CA LYS A 94 -0.38 -1.03 19.95
C LYS A 94 -0.77 0.44 20.12
N LYS A 95 -0.57 1.26 19.09
CA LYS A 95 -0.94 2.69 19.10
C LYS A 95 -2.40 2.93 18.70
N LYS A 96 -3.13 1.90 18.29
CA LYS A 96 -4.52 1.98 17.78
C LYS A 96 -4.66 2.92 16.57
N MET A 97 -3.63 3.00 15.76
CA MET A 97 -3.57 3.77 14.52
C MET A 97 -4.17 2.93 13.40
N ARG A 98 -5.50 2.88 13.33
CA ARG A 98 -6.25 1.92 12.51
C ARG A 98 -6.08 2.13 11.00
N GLU A 99 -5.90 3.38 10.54
CA GLU A 99 -5.62 3.67 9.13
C GLU A 99 -4.28 3.07 8.70
N GLU A 100 -3.23 3.33 9.48
CA GLU A 100 -1.88 2.83 9.24
C GLU A 100 -1.80 1.32 9.44
N GLU A 101 -2.56 0.77 10.39
CA GLU A 101 -2.67 -0.68 10.61
C GLU A 101 -3.21 -1.39 9.36
N ALA A 102 -4.31 -0.89 8.77
CA ALA A 102 -4.89 -1.46 7.56
C ALA A 102 -3.94 -1.32 6.36
N GLU A 103 -3.21 -0.22 6.27
CA GLU A 103 -2.27 0.04 5.19
C GLU A 103 -1.02 -0.85 5.26
N ILE A 104 -0.38 -0.92 6.42
CA ILE A 104 0.77 -1.80 6.63
C ILE A 104 0.37 -3.28 6.50
N GLY A 105 -0.82 -3.66 6.94
CA GLY A 105 -1.32 -5.02 6.76
C GLY A 105 -1.48 -5.41 5.29
N LEU A 106 -1.88 -4.48 4.42
CA LEU A 106 -1.89 -4.68 2.97
C LEU A 106 -0.45 -4.90 2.44
N TYR A 107 0.51 -4.05 2.81
CA TYR A 107 1.89 -4.18 2.36
C TYR A 107 2.57 -5.44 2.90
N LEU A 108 2.29 -5.83 4.14
CA LEU A 108 2.74 -7.10 4.70
C LEU A 108 2.20 -8.29 3.90
N GLY A 109 0.94 -8.25 3.47
CA GLY A 109 0.39 -9.27 2.57
C GLY A 109 1.14 -9.35 1.25
N ARG A 110 1.52 -8.20 0.65
CA ARG A 110 2.33 -8.17 -0.58
C ARG A 110 3.73 -8.75 -0.36
N SER A 111 4.41 -8.36 0.72
CA SER A 111 5.72 -8.91 1.07
C SER A 111 5.67 -10.43 1.27
N TYR A 112 4.63 -10.97 1.92
CA TYR A 112 4.45 -12.43 2.00
C TYR A 112 4.21 -13.09 0.64
N VAL A 113 3.58 -12.41 -0.33
CA VAL A 113 3.46 -12.93 -1.71
C VAL A 113 4.82 -13.01 -2.38
N GLU A 114 5.68 -11.98 -2.24
CA GLU A 114 7.05 -11.96 -2.74
C GLU A 114 7.89 -13.10 -2.14
N ASP A 115 7.71 -13.37 -0.84
CA ASP A 115 8.33 -14.51 -0.12
C ASP A 115 7.69 -15.87 -0.46
N LYS A 116 6.64 -15.91 -1.30
CA LYS A 116 5.84 -17.11 -1.64
C LYS A 116 5.13 -17.75 -0.44
N GLU A 117 4.90 -17.00 0.61
CA GLU A 117 4.21 -17.41 1.84
C GLU A 117 2.69 -17.13 1.72
N TYR A 118 2.05 -17.72 0.70
CA TYR A 118 0.69 -17.40 0.25
C TYR A 118 -0.39 -17.52 1.33
N GLU A 119 -0.28 -18.48 2.24
CA GLU A 119 -1.22 -18.59 3.35
C GLU A 119 -1.10 -17.44 4.35
N LYS A 120 0.13 -16.96 4.61
CA LYS A 120 0.35 -15.80 5.48
C LYS A 120 -0.11 -14.53 4.79
N ALA A 121 0.12 -14.40 3.48
CA ALA A 121 -0.38 -13.30 2.68
C ALA A 121 -1.91 -13.19 2.78
N MET A 122 -2.64 -14.30 2.58
CA MET A 122 -4.10 -14.33 2.67
C MET A 122 -4.59 -13.92 4.07
N ARG A 123 -3.91 -14.37 5.14
CA ARG A 123 -4.23 -13.97 6.52
C ARG A 123 -4.01 -12.47 6.72
N ALA A 124 -2.84 -11.95 6.33
CA ALA A 124 -2.53 -10.52 6.45
C ALA A 124 -3.55 -9.65 5.70
N TYR A 125 -3.92 -10.04 4.48
CA TYR A 125 -4.98 -9.36 3.73
C TYR A 125 -6.34 -9.43 4.44
N SER A 126 -6.70 -10.59 5.01
CA SER A 126 -7.99 -10.76 5.70
C SER A 126 -8.08 -9.87 6.94
N ASP A 127 -7.03 -9.83 7.74
CA ASP A 127 -6.94 -8.99 8.94
C ASP A 127 -6.98 -7.50 8.57
N ALA A 128 -6.21 -7.10 7.55
CA ALA A 128 -6.22 -5.73 7.04
C ALA A 128 -7.59 -5.30 6.48
N LEU A 129 -8.30 -6.21 5.80
CA LEU A 129 -9.64 -5.97 5.28
C LEU A 129 -10.64 -5.73 6.41
N GLU A 130 -10.59 -6.54 7.48
CA GLU A 130 -11.44 -6.35 8.65
C GLU A 130 -11.24 -4.96 9.26
N VAL A 131 -9.99 -4.53 9.44
CA VAL A 131 -9.66 -3.20 9.95
C VAL A 131 -10.16 -2.11 9.01
N ALA A 132 -9.90 -2.21 7.70
CA ALA A 132 -10.33 -1.23 6.70
C ALA A 132 -11.86 -1.06 6.68
N LEU A 133 -12.62 -2.16 6.81
CA LEU A 133 -14.07 -2.13 6.87
C LEU A 133 -14.58 -1.52 8.16
N ALA A 134 -13.96 -1.83 9.31
CA ALA A 134 -14.31 -1.27 10.61
C ALA A 134 -14.21 0.26 10.65
N ILE A 135 -13.22 0.83 9.96
CA ILE A 135 -13.02 2.28 9.84
C ILE A 135 -13.70 2.89 8.59
N LYS A 136 -14.41 2.07 7.80
CA LYS A 136 -15.10 2.46 6.55
C LYS A 136 -14.14 3.01 5.48
N ASN A 137 -12.87 2.61 5.50
CA ASN A 137 -11.93 2.94 4.43
C ASN A 137 -12.17 1.99 3.24
N TYR A 138 -13.24 2.27 2.48
CA TYR A 138 -13.64 1.43 1.35
C TYR A 138 -12.62 1.45 0.20
N ASN A 139 -11.83 2.53 0.08
CA ASN A 139 -10.77 2.56 -0.93
C ASN A 139 -9.68 1.51 -0.61
N ARG A 140 -9.24 1.44 0.64
CA ARG A 140 -8.28 0.44 1.11
C ARG A 140 -8.86 -0.98 1.01
N ALA A 141 -10.12 -1.18 1.43
CA ALA A 141 -10.81 -2.45 1.30
C ALA A 141 -10.87 -2.93 -0.17
N GLY A 142 -11.07 -2.01 -1.11
CA GLY A 142 -11.03 -2.31 -2.55
C GLY A 142 -9.67 -2.82 -3.00
N TYR A 143 -8.58 -2.17 -2.64
CA TYR A 143 -7.22 -2.63 -2.97
C TYR A 143 -6.91 -3.98 -2.33
N ILE A 144 -7.23 -4.18 -1.05
CA ILE A 144 -6.99 -5.47 -0.38
C ILE A 144 -7.74 -6.60 -1.10
N CYS A 145 -9.01 -6.40 -1.46
CA CYS A 145 -9.76 -7.40 -2.21
C CYS A 145 -9.17 -7.66 -3.60
N SER A 146 -8.59 -6.64 -4.27
CA SER A 146 -7.89 -6.83 -5.54
C SER A 146 -6.67 -7.75 -5.34
N TYR A 147 -5.80 -7.47 -4.38
CA TYR A 147 -4.63 -8.33 -4.09
C TYR A 147 -5.01 -9.74 -3.63
N MET A 148 -6.15 -9.90 -2.92
CA MET A 148 -6.67 -11.25 -2.64
C MET A 148 -7.11 -11.97 -3.93
N GLY A 149 -7.61 -11.24 -4.91
CA GLY A 149 -7.92 -11.74 -6.25
C GLY A 149 -6.65 -12.21 -6.97
N ASP A 150 -5.63 -11.34 -7.01
CA ASP A 150 -4.33 -11.67 -7.61
C ASP A 150 -3.72 -12.93 -6.98
N LEU A 151 -3.82 -13.07 -5.65
CA LEU A 151 -3.33 -14.24 -4.92
C LEU A 151 -4.09 -15.54 -5.30
N TYR A 152 -5.40 -15.44 -5.56
CA TYR A 152 -6.17 -16.58 -6.08
C TYR A 152 -5.81 -16.93 -7.52
N GLU A 153 -5.44 -15.95 -8.36
CA GLU A 153 -4.95 -16.21 -9.72
C GLU A 153 -3.60 -16.97 -9.69
N LEU A 154 -2.70 -16.63 -8.76
CA LEU A 154 -1.44 -17.35 -8.56
C LEU A 154 -1.64 -18.84 -8.18
N ASP A 155 -2.81 -19.20 -7.64
CA ASP A 155 -3.20 -20.56 -7.27
C ASP A 155 -4.18 -21.19 -8.28
N ASP A 156 -4.26 -20.64 -9.50
CA ASP A 156 -5.17 -21.06 -10.59
C ASP A 156 -6.66 -21.12 -10.19
N ARG A 157 -7.05 -20.41 -9.12
CA ARG A 157 -8.42 -20.38 -8.59
C ARG A 157 -9.22 -19.21 -9.14
N TYR A 158 -9.29 -19.09 -10.45
CA TYR A 158 -9.85 -17.97 -11.20
C TYR A 158 -11.28 -17.59 -10.81
N VAL A 159 -12.15 -18.56 -10.51
CA VAL A 159 -13.53 -18.29 -10.06
C VAL A 159 -13.54 -17.55 -8.71
N LEU A 160 -12.60 -17.85 -7.82
CA LEU A 160 -12.47 -17.14 -6.54
C LEU A 160 -11.83 -15.75 -6.76
N ALA A 161 -10.86 -15.66 -7.66
CA ALA A 161 -10.27 -14.40 -8.06
C ALA A 161 -11.37 -13.45 -8.60
N ALA A 162 -12.20 -13.90 -9.54
CA ALA A 162 -13.32 -13.13 -10.08
C ALA A 162 -14.27 -12.62 -8.98
N LYS A 163 -14.58 -13.47 -7.98
CA LYS A 163 -15.41 -13.06 -6.83
C LYS A 163 -14.75 -11.95 -6.03
N LYS A 164 -13.44 -12.01 -5.81
CA LYS A 164 -12.68 -11.00 -5.07
C LYS A 164 -12.57 -9.69 -5.86
N TYR A 165 -12.34 -9.73 -7.15
CA TYR A 165 -12.36 -8.53 -8.00
C TYR A 165 -13.74 -7.87 -8.04
N LYS A 166 -14.82 -8.65 -8.08
CA LYS A 166 -16.18 -8.12 -7.96
C LYS A 166 -16.43 -7.44 -6.61
N GLU A 167 -15.93 -8.01 -5.52
CA GLU A 167 -15.99 -7.43 -4.18
C GLU A 167 -15.17 -6.13 -4.12
N SER A 168 -13.95 -6.14 -4.67
CA SER A 168 -13.07 -4.97 -4.85
C SER A 168 -13.83 -3.83 -5.54
N GLY A 169 -14.49 -4.11 -6.68
CA GLY A 169 -15.30 -3.14 -7.40
C GLY A 169 -16.41 -2.51 -6.55
N ARG A 170 -17.12 -3.31 -5.74
CA ARG A 170 -18.12 -2.78 -4.82
C ARG A 170 -17.52 -1.74 -3.86
N TYR A 171 -16.36 -2.03 -3.28
CA TYR A 171 -15.70 -1.12 -2.36
C TYR A 171 -15.17 0.13 -3.05
N PHE A 172 -14.55 0.02 -4.23
CA PHE A 172 -14.12 1.18 -4.99
C PHE A 172 -15.28 2.11 -5.38
N ARG A 173 -16.43 1.54 -5.73
CA ARG A 173 -17.65 2.33 -6.00
C ARG A 173 -18.11 3.08 -4.76
N LEU A 174 -18.10 2.44 -3.56
CA LEU A 174 -18.44 3.09 -2.29
C LEU A 174 -17.45 4.20 -1.93
N ALA A 175 -16.19 4.04 -2.31
CA ALA A 175 -15.13 5.03 -2.11
C ALA A 175 -15.14 6.17 -3.13
N GLY A 176 -15.95 6.09 -4.19
CA GLY A 176 -15.92 7.05 -5.30
C GLY A 176 -14.70 6.90 -6.24
N ASN A 177 -13.89 5.84 -6.07
CA ASN A 177 -12.73 5.56 -6.92
C ASN A 177 -13.17 4.87 -8.23
N MET A 178 -13.65 5.66 -9.17
CA MET A 178 -14.23 5.15 -10.42
C MET A 178 -13.20 4.49 -11.34
N LYS A 179 -11.94 4.93 -11.32
CA LYS A 179 -10.85 4.33 -12.10
C LYS A 179 -10.61 2.88 -11.66
N SER A 180 -10.41 2.66 -10.35
CA SER A 180 -10.21 1.33 -9.79
C SER A 180 -11.49 0.47 -9.85
N TYR A 181 -12.68 1.10 -9.77
CA TYR A 181 -13.95 0.43 -9.98
C TYR A 181 -14.03 -0.21 -11.37
N VAL A 182 -13.69 0.53 -12.44
CA VAL A 182 -13.65 -0.01 -13.81
C VAL A 182 -12.59 -1.10 -13.94
N ARG A 183 -11.38 -0.89 -13.38
CA ARG A 183 -10.32 -1.91 -13.40
C ARG A 183 -10.78 -3.24 -12.78
N SER A 184 -11.62 -3.19 -11.75
CA SER A 184 -12.15 -4.40 -11.11
C SER A 184 -13.00 -5.25 -12.07
N PHE A 185 -13.79 -4.64 -12.96
CA PHE A 185 -14.53 -5.39 -14.00
C PHE A 185 -13.59 -6.05 -15.00
N VAL A 186 -12.51 -5.38 -15.33
CA VAL A 186 -11.52 -5.92 -16.26
C VAL A 186 -10.86 -7.17 -15.67
N ASN A 187 -10.44 -7.09 -14.42
CA ASN A 187 -9.83 -8.22 -13.71
C ASN A 187 -10.86 -9.36 -13.51
N GLU A 188 -12.12 -9.03 -13.13
CA GLU A 188 -13.20 -10.01 -13.04
C GLU A 188 -13.43 -10.71 -14.39
N GLY A 189 -13.49 -9.95 -15.49
CA GLY A 189 -13.67 -10.50 -16.84
C GLY A 189 -12.51 -11.39 -17.26
N ARG A 190 -11.27 -10.96 -17.02
CA ARG A 190 -10.07 -11.74 -17.34
C ARG A 190 -10.09 -13.10 -16.61
N SER A 191 -10.37 -13.12 -15.32
CA SER A 191 -10.44 -14.37 -14.56
C SER A 191 -11.51 -15.33 -15.09
N TYR A 192 -12.62 -14.83 -15.67
CA TYR A 192 -13.60 -15.70 -16.31
C TYR A 192 -13.16 -16.19 -17.71
N MET A 193 -12.29 -15.47 -18.40
CA MET A 193 -11.67 -15.96 -19.64
C MET A 193 -10.74 -17.16 -19.37
N ASP A 194 -9.97 -17.09 -18.29
CA ASP A 194 -9.05 -18.17 -17.88
C ASP A 194 -9.75 -19.51 -17.51
N VAL A 195 -11.09 -19.48 -17.35
CA VAL A 195 -11.91 -20.70 -17.16
C VAL A 195 -12.88 -20.96 -18.32
N ASP A 196 -12.56 -20.50 -19.52
CA ASP A 196 -13.36 -20.67 -20.74
C ASP A 196 -14.80 -20.14 -20.65
N SER A 197 -15.09 -19.28 -19.68
CA SER A 197 -16.40 -18.65 -19.50
C SER A 197 -16.54 -17.38 -20.33
N ASN A 198 -16.22 -17.46 -21.62
CA ASN A 198 -16.12 -16.34 -22.55
C ASN A 198 -17.39 -15.49 -22.64
N TYR A 199 -18.57 -16.10 -22.60
CA TYR A 199 -19.83 -15.35 -22.61
C TYR A 199 -19.98 -14.44 -21.37
N LEU A 200 -19.61 -14.94 -20.19
CA LEU A 200 -19.67 -14.18 -18.94
C LEU A 200 -18.62 -13.07 -18.93
N ALA A 201 -17.40 -13.40 -19.35
CA ALA A 201 -16.30 -12.44 -19.50
C ALA A 201 -16.71 -11.28 -20.43
N LEU A 202 -17.22 -11.58 -21.61
CA LEU A 202 -17.67 -10.58 -22.59
C LEU A 202 -18.80 -9.70 -22.02
N THR A 203 -19.74 -10.29 -21.29
CA THR A 203 -20.83 -9.55 -20.64
C THR A 203 -20.30 -8.55 -19.62
N ILE A 204 -19.30 -8.94 -18.82
CA ILE A 204 -18.66 -8.10 -17.80
C ILE A 204 -17.87 -6.97 -18.47
N LEU A 205 -17.06 -7.27 -19.50
CA LEU A 205 -16.27 -6.29 -20.22
C LEU A 205 -17.13 -5.25 -20.95
N LYS A 206 -18.22 -5.66 -21.61
CA LYS A 206 -19.19 -4.72 -22.20
C LYS A 206 -19.80 -3.78 -21.16
N ARG A 207 -20.06 -4.29 -19.96
CA ARG A 207 -20.53 -3.45 -18.85
C ARG A 207 -19.46 -2.44 -18.41
N ALA A 208 -18.19 -2.83 -18.39
CA ALA A 208 -17.08 -1.90 -18.12
C ALA A 208 -17.03 -0.78 -19.18
N GLU A 209 -17.19 -1.09 -20.47
CA GLU A 209 -17.24 -0.09 -21.55
C GLU A 209 -18.35 0.94 -21.34
N VAL A 210 -19.57 0.50 -21.03
CA VAL A 210 -20.70 1.41 -20.73
C VAL A 210 -20.40 2.34 -19.55
N ILE A 211 -19.72 1.83 -18.53
CA ILE A 211 -19.34 2.62 -17.36
C ILE A 211 -18.26 3.65 -17.73
N ILE A 212 -17.24 3.26 -18.52
CA ILE A 212 -16.21 4.17 -19.03
C ILE A 212 -16.82 5.34 -19.78
N ASP A 213 -17.72 5.05 -20.70
CA ASP A 213 -18.42 6.05 -21.52
C ASP A 213 -19.25 7.02 -20.65
N SER A 214 -19.99 6.47 -19.69
CA SER A 214 -20.85 7.26 -18.81
C SER A 214 -20.07 8.15 -17.83
N LEU A 215 -18.91 7.70 -17.37
CA LEU A 215 -18.09 8.38 -16.36
C LEU A 215 -16.92 9.17 -16.96
N ARG A 216 -16.69 9.09 -18.29
CA ARG A 216 -15.56 9.70 -18.99
C ARG A 216 -14.19 9.32 -18.39
N VAL A 217 -14.01 8.06 -18.00
CA VAL A 217 -12.76 7.53 -17.44
C VAL A 217 -11.90 6.95 -18.57
N ASP A 218 -11.47 7.83 -19.48
CA ASP A 218 -10.80 7.43 -20.74
C ASP A 218 -9.44 6.71 -20.51
N GLU A 219 -8.78 6.93 -19.39
CA GLU A 219 -7.48 6.31 -19.07
C GLU A 219 -7.51 4.77 -19.04
N VAL A 220 -8.67 4.17 -18.76
CA VAL A 220 -8.84 2.70 -18.73
C VAL A 220 -9.45 2.14 -20.04
N ARG A 221 -9.87 3.00 -20.97
CA ARG A 221 -10.54 2.62 -22.20
C ARG A 221 -9.68 1.67 -23.06
N ASN A 222 -8.43 2.04 -23.30
CA ASN A 222 -7.53 1.23 -24.13
C ASN A 222 -7.29 -0.16 -23.54
N TYR A 223 -7.28 -0.27 -22.22
CA TYR A 223 -7.07 -1.54 -21.53
C TYR A 223 -8.29 -2.48 -21.71
N VAL A 224 -9.50 -1.95 -21.61
CA VAL A 224 -10.74 -2.71 -21.82
C VAL A 224 -10.89 -3.10 -23.30
N TYR A 225 -10.58 -2.20 -24.23
CA TYR A 225 -10.62 -2.46 -25.66
C TYR A 225 -9.67 -3.58 -26.08
N ASN A 226 -8.44 -3.57 -25.62
CA ASN A 226 -7.45 -4.60 -25.96
C ASN A 226 -7.88 -5.99 -25.48
N LEU A 227 -8.50 -6.11 -24.31
CA LEU A 227 -9.00 -7.39 -23.83
C LEU A 227 -10.24 -7.87 -24.60
N SER A 228 -11.14 -6.97 -25.04
CA SER A 228 -12.31 -7.36 -25.82
C SER A 228 -11.97 -7.76 -27.24
N LEU A 229 -10.90 -7.21 -27.85
CA LEU A 229 -10.47 -7.54 -29.21
C LEU A 229 -9.69 -8.86 -29.32
N ILE A 230 -8.91 -9.22 -28.33
CA ILE A 230 -8.06 -10.43 -28.32
C ILE A 230 -8.90 -11.72 -28.31
N HIS A 231 -10.16 -11.68 -27.88
CA HIS A 231 -10.98 -12.87 -27.66
C HIS A 231 -12.25 -12.95 -28.55
N ILE A 232 -12.42 -12.02 -29.53
CA ILE A 232 -13.51 -12.07 -30.52
C ILE A 232 -13.03 -12.71 -31.86
N SER A 233 -11.72 -12.95 -31.97
CA SER A 233 -11.12 -13.66 -33.12
C SER A 233 -10.89 -15.15 -32.77
#